data_679177e1b9bbd46d4d34d9d6b8a2dee9
#
_entry.id   679177e1b9bbd46d4d34d9d6b8a2dee9
#
_cell.length_a   1.000
_cell.length_b   1.000
_cell.length_c   1.000
_cell.angle_alpha   90.00
_cell.angle_beta   90.00
_cell.angle_gamma   90.00
#
_symmetry.space_group_name_H-M   'P 1'
#
loop_
_entity.id
_entity.type
_entity.pdbx_description
1 polymer ?
#
loop_
_entity_poly.entity_id
_entity_poly.type
_entity_poly.pdbx_seq_one_letter_code
_entity_poly.pdbx_strand_id
1 'polypeptide(L)' 'MRIGILGGTGPAGSALAARLASIGYEVVIGSRSKYRAMEARDAQIERWPTLLGRLDCGDNSAAASCDLVVI' A
#
# COMPACT_ATOMS: atom_id res chain seq x y z
N MET A 1 0.10 13.19 -5.05
CA MET A 1 -1.04 12.71 -4.24
C MET A 1 -0.70 11.36 -3.63
N ARG A 2 -0.96 11.21 -2.35
CA ARG A 2 -0.77 9.93 -1.66
C ARG A 2 -2.12 9.25 -1.48
N ILE A 3 -2.15 7.96 -1.76
CA ILE A 3 -3.36 7.15 -1.66
C ILE A 3 -3.15 6.11 -0.55
N GLY A 4 -4.06 6.10 0.43
CA GLY A 4 -4.06 5.11 1.49
C GLY A 4 -5.08 4.02 1.19
N ILE A 5 -4.71 2.76 1.40
CA ILE A 5 -5.61 1.64 1.22
C ILE A 5 -5.78 0.95 2.57
N LEU A 6 -6.95 1.12 3.17
CA LEU A 6 -7.28 0.51 4.45
C LEU A 6 -7.53 -0.97 4.26
N GLY A 7 -6.95 -1.77 5.15
CA GLY A 7 -7.07 -3.22 5.05
C GLY A 7 -6.43 -3.79 3.80
N GLY A 8 -5.39 -3.13 3.28
CA GLY A 8 -4.78 -3.44 2.00
C GLY A 8 -3.88 -4.69 1.96
N THR A 9 -3.93 -5.55 2.98
CA THR A 9 -3.10 -6.75 3.04
C THR A 9 -3.71 -7.96 2.34
N GLY A 10 -5.01 -7.90 2.02
CA GLY A 10 -5.66 -8.94 1.25
C GLY A 10 -5.25 -8.92 -0.22
N PRO A 11 -5.55 -9.99 -0.99
CA PRO A 11 -5.14 -10.07 -2.39
C PRO A 11 -5.63 -8.91 -3.25
N ALA A 12 -6.90 -8.52 -3.08
CA ALA A 12 -7.48 -7.44 -3.87
C ALA A 12 -6.87 -6.07 -3.52
N GLY A 13 -6.71 -5.80 -2.23
CA GLY A 13 -6.14 -4.52 -1.76
C GLY A 13 -4.68 -4.36 -2.15
N SER A 14 -3.86 -5.39 -1.97
CA SER A 14 -2.45 -5.31 -2.35
C SER A 14 -2.25 -5.25 -3.86
N ALA A 15 -3.09 -5.92 -4.64
CA ALA A 15 -3.05 -5.82 -6.10
C ALA A 15 -3.42 -4.41 -6.57
N LEU A 16 -4.44 -3.80 -5.97
CA LEU A 16 -4.82 -2.42 -6.27
C LEU A 16 -3.70 -1.45 -5.89
N ALA A 17 -3.08 -1.63 -4.73
CA ALA A 17 -1.97 -0.80 -4.29
C ALA A 17 -0.81 -0.85 -5.28
N ALA A 18 -0.43 -2.05 -5.71
CA ALA A 18 0.64 -2.23 -6.68
C ALA A 18 0.30 -1.55 -8.01
N ARG A 19 -0.93 -1.69 -8.46
CA ARG A 19 -1.38 -1.09 -9.72
C ARG A 19 -1.34 0.43 -9.67
N LEU A 20 -1.84 1.03 -8.60
CA LEU A 20 -1.82 2.48 -8.43
C LEU A 20 -0.38 3.01 -8.33
N ALA A 21 0.47 2.31 -7.61
CA ALA A 21 1.88 2.67 -7.52
C ALA A 21 2.58 2.58 -8.89
N SER A 22 2.21 1.59 -9.70
CA SER A 22 2.82 1.40 -11.03
C SER A 22 2.51 2.53 -12.00
N ILE A 23 1.40 3.23 -11.82
CA ILE A 23 1.03 4.37 -12.67
C ILE A 23 1.45 5.72 -12.06
N GLY A 24 2.26 5.72 -11.02
CA GLY A 24 2.93 6.91 -10.53
C GLY A 24 2.44 7.49 -9.21
N TYR A 25 1.42 6.92 -8.57
CA TYR A 25 0.97 7.38 -7.27
C TYR A 25 1.86 6.86 -6.15
N GLU A 26 1.96 7.62 -5.08
CA GLU A 26 2.49 7.13 -3.82
C GLU A 26 1.36 6.46 -3.05
N VAL A 27 1.55 5.21 -2.65
CA VAL A 27 0.49 4.40 -2.03
C VAL A 27 0.96 3.86 -0.68
N VAL A 28 0.08 3.94 0.30
CA VAL A 28 0.30 3.40 1.64
C VAL A 28 -0.68 2.25 1.88
N ILE A 29 -0.15 1.07 2.08
CA ILE A 29 -0.95 -0.09 2.50
C ILE A 29 -1.13 -0.02 4.01
N GLY A 30 -2.37 0.09 4.46
CA GLY A 30 -2.71 0.12 5.87
C GLY A 30 -3.25 -1.21 6.37
N SER A 31 -2.96 -1.53 7.62
CA SER A 31 -3.45 -2.73 8.28
C SER A 31 -3.50 -2.50 9.79
N ARG A 32 -4.24 -3.35 10.50
CA ARG A 32 -4.19 -3.41 11.97
C ARG A 32 -2.82 -3.85 12.46
N SER A 33 -2.10 -4.62 11.66
CA SER A 33 -0.76 -5.09 11.97
C SER A 33 0.23 -4.48 11.01
N LYS A 34 1.21 -3.75 11.55
CA LYS A 34 2.31 -3.20 10.76
C LYS A 34 3.10 -4.30 10.05
N TYR A 35 3.23 -5.46 10.68
CA TYR A 35 3.93 -6.59 10.09
C TYR A 35 3.24 -7.10 8.84
N ARG A 36 1.91 -7.22 8.87
CA ARG A 36 1.15 -7.65 7.71
C ARG A 36 1.23 -6.63 6.58
N ALA A 37 1.17 -5.35 6.93
CA ALA A 37 1.32 -4.29 5.94
C ALA A 37 2.71 -4.31 5.30
N MET A 38 3.74 -4.51 6.10
CA MET A 38 5.12 -4.60 5.62
C MET A 38 5.31 -5.83 4.72
N GLU A 39 4.80 -6.99 5.13
CA GLU A 39 4.85 -8.21 4.33
C GLU A 39 4.15 -8.05 2.99
N ALA A 40 2.98 -7.43 2.99
CA ALA A 40 2.22 -7.18 1.77
C ALA A 40 2.98 -6.24 0.82
N ARG A 41 3.55 -5.15 1.37
CA ARG A 41 4.37 -4.23 0.59
C ARG A 41 5.59 -4.94 0.02
N ASP A 42 6.32 -5.66 0.86
CA ASP A 42 7.57 -6.30 0.45
C ASP A 42 7.32 -7.37 -0.61
N ALA A 43 6.23 -8.12 -0.50
CA ALA A 43 5.84 -9.11 -1.50
C ALA A 43 5.57 -8.44 -2.86
N GLN A 44 4.92 -7.29 -2.88
CA GLN A 44 4.65 -6.58 -4.12
C GLN A 44 5.93 -5.98 -4.71
N ILE A 45 6.81 -5.43 -3.89
CA ILE A 45 8.09 -4.89 -4.36
C ILE A 45 9.01 -6.00 -4.88
N GLU A 46 9.01 -7.16 -4.22
CA GLU A 46 9.76 -8.31 -4.71
C GLU A 46 9.30 -8.74 -6.10
N ARG A 47 8.00 -8.75 -6.30
CA ARG A 47 7.40 -9.09 -7.59
C ARG A 47 7.59 -7.99 -8.64
N TRP A 48 7.55 -6.73 -8.20
CA TRP A 48 7.63 -5.54 -9.04
C TRP A 48 8.63 -4.54 -8.47
N PRO A 49 9.94 -4.75 -8.66
CA PRO A 49 10.96 -3.89 -8.03
C PRO A 49 10.87 -2.42 -8.37
N THR A 50 10.22 -2.07 -9.48
CA THR A 50 10.00 -0.66 -9.87
C THR A 50 9.08 0.09 -8.92
N LEU A 51 8.36 -0.61 -8.04
CA LEU A 51 7.50 -0.01 -7.03
C LEU A 51 8.26 0.50 -5.80
N LEU A 52 9.54 0.19 -5.69
CA LEU A 52 10.36 0.66 -4.58
C LEU A 52 10.35 2.19 -4.55
N GLY A 53 10.06 2.75 -3.38
CA GLY A 53 9.93 4.19 -3.19
C GLY A 53 8.54 4.75 -3.47
N ARG A 54 7.62 3.98 -4.05
CA ARG A 54 6.24 4.42 -4.33
C ARG A 54 5.20 3.66 -3.51
N LEU A 55 5.53 2.47 -3.05
CA LEU A 55 4.65 1.66 -2.24
C LEU A 55 5.19 1.61 -0.82
N ASP A 56 4.41 2.11 0.11
CA ASP A 56 4.75 2.17 1.52
C ASP A 56 3.75 1.36 2.33
N CYS A 57 3.98 1.25 3.62
CA CYS A 57 3.11 0.50 4.53
C CYS A 57 3.04 1.19 5.88
N GLY A 58 1.99 0.90 6.61
CA GLY A 58 1.79 1.42 7.94
C GLY A 58 0.56 0.82 8.59
N ASP A 59 0.15 1.39 9.71
CA ASP A 59 -1.14 1.05 10.30
C ASP A 59 -2.27 1.74 9.53
N ASN A 60 -3.51 1.45 9.92
CA ASN A 60 -4.66 2.05 9.26
C ASN A 60 -4.72 3.57 9.47
N SER A 61 -4.16 4.09 10.56
CA SER A 61 -4.09 5.54 10.79
C SER A 61 -3.18 6.22 9.76
N ALA A 62 -2.05 5.60 9.44
CA ALA A 62 -1.13 6.12 8.43
C ALA A 62 -1.80 6.15 7.05
N ALA A 63 -2.51 5.10 6.68
CA ALA A 63 -3.25 5.06 5.42
C ALA A 63 -4.39 6.08 5.40
N ALA A 64 -5.11 6.24 6.52
CA ALA A 64 -6.22 7.17 6.61
C ALA A 64 -5.80 8.65 6.55
N SER A 65 -4.55 8.96 6.82
CA SER A 65 -4.04 10.33 6.71
C SER A 65 -3.58 10.72 5.31
N CYS A 66 -3.70 9.85 4.34
CA CYS A 66 -3.38 10.16 2.95
C CYS A 66 -4.44 11.07 2.31
N ASP A 67 -4.11 11.64 1.15
CA ASP A 67 -5.00 12.56 0.43
C ASP A 67 -6.29 11.87 -0.05
N LEU A 68 -6.16 10.64 -0.48
CA LEU A 68 -7.28 9.80 -0.90
C LEU A 68 -7.20 8.48 -0.15
N VAL A 69 -8.34 8.03 0.37
CA VAL A 69 -8.41 6.79 1.16
C VAL A 69 -9.38 5.83 0.49
N VAL A 70 -8.92 4.62 0.25
CA VAL A 70 -9.73 3.52 -0.29
C VAL A 70 -10.00 2.52 0.83
N ILE A 71 -11.25 2.18 0.99
CA ILE A 71 -11.71 1.24 2.01
C ILE A 71 -12.01 -0.12 1.40
#